data_122a7ab5caff38435b36327049fc9de9
#
_entry.id   122a7ab5caff38435b36327049fc9de9
#
_cell.length_a   1.000
_cell.length_b   1.000
_cell.length_c   1.000
_cell.angle_alpha   90.00
_cell.angle_beta   90.00
_cell.angle_gamma   90.00
#
_symmetry.space_group_name_H-M   'P 1'
#
loop_
_entity.id
_entity.type
_entity.pdbx_description
1 polymer ?
#
loop_
_entity_poly.entity_id
_entity_poly.type
_entity_poly.pdbx_seq_one_letter_code
_entity_poly.pdbx_strand_id
1 'polypeptide(L)'
;MIDKMKQVTFDKVDDALWKEVAIKSLRGQPFEKLISKTSEGIEIHPLYTKELLEKTLGDKVEKITNTVRQTKKTDTWIIAQATYSESSEMFMADLTDSLERGNEAIVYDGKNNISWTTESLSQLAELMLIYPVYAFDLKAEDEFVNVFEMIDESERKKVQGVVTGNNIKLSKDYQKMRTLSLDAREVHLNGSDIITELAIILAQAAEAAENFTNFQNFEDQIIVRFAIDTEFFLEISKIRAFRVLWQTFAENYGYKGYSSVPIHSETSLRSYSKLDEYVNLLRAGNESLAAVIGGTDILTVHPHNILTGSNALSRRYARNVQLVLKEETYVDDVIDHSGGSYFVETLTNEYIEAAWDYFLEIEELGGYSAFINSGELEKRVKKTREKRFSDIAHNKKSLIGTNVYADLSAPIIKGDNPLEIAHRLAEPYEKLRAYFEEKQPKIVLLTFGELKDFKPRADFVKGFLATGGLDVEFSPAFKTVKEGQEWIKTTEFDYGVICVSPKETEEVVNELVEDLPKGKTIDIAGKYTGEEASNWKNAGIADFIYKGQNQIAKLNEIKQKWEEVVKHG
;
A
#
# COMPACT_ATOMS: atom_id res chain seq x y z
N MET A 1 -20.16 -41.85 18.09
CA MET A 1 -19.25 -41.27 17.05
C MET A 1 -18.31 -40.23 17.66
N ILE A 2 -18.79 -39.27 18.42
CA ILE A 2 -18.00 -38.22 19.09
C ILE A 2 -16.95 -38.82 20.04
N ASP A 3 -17.30 -39.81 20.86
CA ASP A 3 -16.35 -40.44 21.80
C ASP A 3 -15.24 -41.24 21.12
N LYS A 4 -15.52 -41.82 19.94
CA LYS A 4 -14.47 -42.48 19.14
C LYS A 4 -13.52 -41.43 18.52
N MET A 5 -14.02 -40.25 18.13
CA MET A 5 -13.19 -39.18 17.61
C MET A 5 -12.26 -38.57 18.68
N LYS A 6 -12.74 -38.50 19.95
CA LYS A 6 -11.93 -38.04 21.08
C LYS A 6 -10.81 -39.00 21.47
N GLN A 7 -10.91 -40.28 21.09
CA GLN A 7 -9.91 -41.32 21.38
C GLN A 7 -8.87 -41.48 20.28
N VAL A 8 -9.03 -40.79 19.14
CA VAL A 8 -8.04 -40.84 18.07
C VAL A 8 -6.81 -40.01 18.51
N THR A 9 -5.69 -40.70 18.63
CA THR A 9 -4.39 -40.06 18.86
C THR A 9 -3.62 -39.97 17.53
N PHE A 10 -3.02 -38.85 17.28
CA PHE A 10 -2.13 -38.63 16.13
C PHE A 10 -0.68 -38.68 16.65
N ASP A 11 0.21 -39.19 15.82
CA ASP A 11 1.64 -39.14 16.11
C ASP A 11 2.07 -37.65 16.20
N LYS A 12 2.97 -37.35 17.14
CA LYS A 12 3.54 -36.01 17.24
C LYS A 12 4.45 -35.79 16.06
N VAL A 13 4.13 -34.75 15.29
CA VAL A 13 4.95 -34.25 14.21
C VAL A 13 5.67 -32.99 14.72
N ASP A 14 6.99 -33.07 14.81
CA ASP A 14 7.83 -31.93 15.14
C ASP A 14 8.24 -31.12 13.88
N ASP A 15 8.85 -29.95 14.08
CA ASP A 15 9.30 -29.10 12.99
C ASP A 15 10.34 -29.77 12.10
N ALA A 16 11.15 -30.69 12.65
CA ALA A 16 12.20 -31.39 11.89
C ALA A 16 11.59 -32.35 10.88
N LEU A 17 10.61 -33.16 11.32
CA LEU A 17 9.89 -34.11 10.45
C LEU A 17 9.08 -33.35 9.38
N TRP A 18 8.39 -32.28 9.76
CA TRP A 18 7.68 -31.43 8.80
C TRP A 18 8.64 -30.88 7.73
N LYS A 19 9.79 -30.34 8.13
CA LYS A 19 10.81 -29.81 7.21
C LYS A 19 11.34 -30.88 6.26
N GLU A 20 11.58 -32.10 6.78
CA GLU A 20 12.01 -33.23 5.95
C GLU A 20 10.99 -33.56 4.84
N VAL A 21 9.70 -33.61 5.19
CA VAL A 21 8.61 -33.87 4.22
C VAL A 21 8.49 -32.72 3.22
N ALA A 22 8.60 -31.47 3.67
CA ALA A 22 8.59 -30.31 2.79
C ALA A 22 9.75 -30.35 1.78
N ILE A 23 10.98 -30.66 2.21
CA ILE A 23 12.15 -30.82 1.33
C ILE A 23 11.91 -31.93 0.30
N LYS A 24 11.35 -33.07 0.69
CA LYS A 24 11.01 -34.15 -0.26
C LYS A 24 10.03 -33.67 -1.33
N SER A 25 9.05 -32.85 -0.96
CA SER A 25 8.06 -32.31 -1.91
C SER A 25 8.64 -31.31 -2.91
N LEU A 26 9.77 -30.66 -2.58
CA LEU A 26 10.46 -29.69 -3.43
C LEU A 26 11.27 -30.32 -4.58
N ARG A 27 11.31 -31.65 -4.67
CA ARG A 27 11.98 -32.39 -5.78
C ARG A 27 13.42 -31.91 -6.03
N GLY A 28 14.22 -31.77 -4.98
CA GLY A 28 15.63 -31.39 -5.04
C GLY A 28 15.88 -29.87 -5.06
N GLN A 29 14.84 -29.05 -4.93
CA GLN A 29 15.01 -27.62 -4.69
C GLN A 29 15.35 -27.38 -3.21
N PRO A 30 16.19 -26.36 -2.90
CA PRO A 30 16.54 -26.03 -1.52
C PRO A 30 15.33 -25.49 -0.73
N PHE A 31 15.29 -25.78 0.56
CA PHE A 31 14.22 -25.35 1.46
C PHE A 31 14.06 -23.82 1.53
N GLU A 32 15.15 -23.10 1.36
CA GLU A 32 15.22 -21.63 1.36
C GLU A 32 14.32 -20.99 0.30
N LYS A 33 13.90 -21.74 -0.73
CA LYS A 33 12.90 -21.27 -1.70
C LYS A 33 11.51 -21.05 -1.11
N LEU A 34 11.19 -21.67 0.01
CA LEU A 34 9.93 -21.49 0.73
C LEU A 34 9.98 -20.27 1.67
N ILE A 35 11.17 -19.75 1.96
CA ILE A 35 11.35 -18.58 2.80
C ILE A 35 11.24 -17.33 1.91
N SER A 36 10.31 -16.46 2.24
CA SER A 36 10.21 -15.12 1.63
C SER A 36 10.78 -14.06 2.57
N LYS A 37 11.00 -12.85 2.05
CA LYS A 37 11.49 -11.72 2.85
C LYS A 37 10.58 -10.52 2.65
N THR A 38 10.33 -9.80 3.75
CA THR A 38 9.65 -8.51 3.70
C THR A 38 10.51 -7.45 3.02
N SER A 39 9.99 -6.24 2.83
CA SER A 39 10.77 -5.10 2.33
C SER A 39 11.93 -4.75 3.24
N GLU A 40 11.78 -4.94 4.54
CA GLU A 40 12.75 -4.71 5.60
C GLU A 40 13.85 -5.78 5.66
N GLY A 41 13.59 -6.94 5.06
CA GLY A 41 14.49 -8.07 5.08
C GLY A 41 14.19 -9.14 6.14
N ILE A 42 13.07 -9.00 6.86
CA ILE A 42 12.60 -10.00 7.83
C ILE A 42 12.20 -11.26 7.07
N GLU A 43 12.66 -12.41 7.53
CA GLU A 43 12.36 -13.71 6.93
C GLU A 43 10.96 -14.20 7.33
N ILE A 44 10.17 -14.52 6.31
CA ILE A 44 8.84 -15.14 6.48
C ILE A 44 8.97 -16.62 6.19
N HIS A 45 8.82 -17.44 7.22
CA HIS A 45 8.84 -18.88 7.12
C HIS A 45 7.51 -19.42 6.58
N PRO A 46 7.53 -20.56 5.88
CA PRO A 46 6.31 -21.17 5.33
C PRO A 46 5.36 -21.75 6.38
N LEU A 47 5.84 -21.97 7.61
CA LEU A 47 5.06 -22.47 8.73
C LEU A 47 5.58 -21.87 10.05
N TYR A 48 4.65 -21.45 10.89
CA TYR A 48 4.91 -21.03 12.27
C TYR A 48 4.19 -21.98 13.21
N THR A 49 4.96 -22.61 14.10
CA THR A 49 4.44 -23.60 15.06
C THR A 49 4.54 -23.07 16.48
N LYS A 50 3.80 -23.69 17.40
CA LYS A 50 3.91 -23.40 18.82
C LYS A 50 5.33 -23.63 19.35
N GLU A 51 5.98 -24.71 18.91
CA GLU A 51 7.36 -25.02 19.29
C GLU A 51 8.34 -23.94 18.84
N LEU A 52 8.19 -23.46 17.60
CA LEU A 52 9.00 -22.35 17.08
C LEU A 52 8.77 -21.08 17.89
N LEU A 53 7.52 -20.73 18.19
CA LEU A 53 7.16 -19.55 18.96
C LEU A 53 7.74 -19.62 20.38
N GLU A 54 7.57 -20.74 21.07
CA GLU A 54 8.11 -20.94 22.42
C GLU A 54 9.64 -20.87 22.46
N LYS A 55 10.30 -21.40 21.42
CA LYS A 55 11.76 -21.35 21.30
C LYS A 55 12.29 -19.94 21.03
N THR A 56 11.58 -19.15 20.23
CA THR A 56 12.04 -17.81 19.81
C THR A 56 11.64 -16.71 20.78
N LEU A 57 10.42 -16.74 21.29
CA LEU A 57 9.85 -15.69 22.13
C LEU A 57 9.71 -16.08 23.60
N GLY A 58 9.38 -17.36 23.89
CA GLY A 58 9.15 -17.80 25.27
C GLY A 58 8.12 -16.93 25.99
N ASP A 59 8.49 -16.41 27.17
CA ASP A 59 7.64 -15.57 28.00
C ASP A 59 7.33 -14.18 27.39
N LYS A 60 8.05 -13.76 26.34
CA LYS A 60 7.79 -12.48 25.66
C LYS A 60 6.38 -12.46 25.05
N VAL A 61 5.83 -13.60 24.60
CA VAL A 61 4.47 -13.68 24.02
C VAL A 61 3.43 -13.18 24.99
N GLU A 62 3.48 -13.62 26.24
CA GLU A 62 2.54 -13.18 27.28
C GLU A 62 2.70 -11.69 27.56
N LYS A 63 3.93 -11.20 27.65
CA LYS A 63 4.21 -9.77 27.86
C LYS A 63 3.66 -8.92 26.71
N ILE A 64 3.93 -9.28 25.46
CA ILE A 64 3.42 -8.60 24.25
C ILE A 64 1.89 -8.55 24.27
N THR A 65 1.24 -9.70 24.41
CA THR A 65 -0.21 -9.84 24.37
C THR A 65 -0.87 -9.02 25.49
N ASN A 66 -0.33 -9.11 26.72
CA ASN A 66 -0.84 -8.33 27.86
C ASN A 66 -0.69 -6.83 27.63
N THR A 67 0.46 -6.38 27.12
CA THR A 67 0.70 -4.97 26.82
C THR A 67 -0.29 -4.44 25.78
N VAL A 68 -0.47 -5.16 24.67
CA VAL A 68 -1.42 -4.76 23.62
C VAL A 68 -2.85 -4.63 24.19
N ARG A 69 -3.30 -5.61 24.97
CA ARG A 69 -4.64 -5.61 25.57
C ARG A 69 -4.84 -4.51 26.63
N GLN A 70 -3.84 -4.21 27.42
CA GLN A 70 -3.93 -3.20 28.47
C GLN A 70 -3.80 -1.75 27.93
N THR A 71 -3.14 -1.58 26.80
CA THR A 71 -2.93 -0.26 26.17
C THR A 71 -4.03 0.13 25.19
N LYS A 72 -4.87 -0.81 24.73
CA LYS A 72 -6.09 -0.51 23.97
C LYS A 72 -7.26 -0.35 24.94
N LYS A 73 -7.82 0.88 25.00
CA LYS A 73 -8.86 1.25 26.01
C LYS A 73 -10.26 0.75 25.67
N THR A 74 -10.56 0.55 24.40
CA THR A 74 -11.88 0.13 23.90
C THR A 74 -11.73 -1.01 22.92
N ASP A 75 -12.72 -1.87 22.81
CA ASP A 75 -12.82 -2.94 21.81
C ASP A 75 -13.14 -2.42 20.41
N THR A 76 -13.75 -1.26 20.30
CA THR A 76 -14.18 -0.63 19.04
C THR A 76 -13.23 0.49 18.56
N TRP A 77 -13.57 1.12 17.46
CA TRP A 77 -12.90 2.29 16.89
C TRP A 77 -13.91 3.37 16.48
N ILE A 78 -13.44 4.60 16.30
CA ILE A 78 -14.22 5.72 15.77
C ILE A 78 -14.19 5.68 14.24
N ILE A 79 -15.36 5.66 13.62
CA ILE A 79 -15.52 5.81 12.18
C ILE A 79 -15.31 7.28 11.82
N ALA A 80 -14.18 7.61 11.18
CA ALA A 80 -13.77 8.96 10.87
C ALA A 80 -13.72 9.17 9.35
N GLN A 81 -14.79 9.72 8.78
CA GLN A 81 -14.84 10.03 7.35
C GLN A 81 -14.21 11.39 7.07
N ALA A 82 -13.13 11.42 6.30
CA ALA A 82 -12.57 12.68 5.80
C ALA A 82 -13.52 13.33 4.79
N THR A 83 -13.67 14.66 4.90
CA THR A 83 -14.51 15.46 4.03
C THR A 83 -13.63 16.44 3.27
N TYR A 84 -13.66 16.35 1.94
CA TYR A 84 -12.94 17.25 1.02
C TYR A 84 -13.98 17.99 0.18
N SER A 85 -14.02 19.30 0.30
CA SER A 85 -15.03 20.14 -0.37
C SER A 85 -14.41 21.46 -0.81
N GLU A 86 -15.01 22.10 -1.79
CA GLU A 86 -14.51 23.36 -2.37
C GLU A 86 -14.94 24.61 -1.58
N SER A 87 -15.97 24.47 -0.72
CA SER A 87 -16.46 25.57 0.14
C SER A 87 -16.91 25.06 1.50
N SER A 88 -17.03 25.96 2.48
CA SER A 88 -17.50 25.62 3.82
C SER A 88 -18.97 25.15 3.84
N GLU A 89 -19.81 25.67 2.95
CA GLU A 89 -21.21 25.25 2.84
C GLU A 89 -21.31 23.80 2.32
N MET A 90 -20.51 23.46 1.28
CA MET A 90 -20.43 22.08 0.78
C MET A 90 -19.83 21.15 1.83
N PHE A 91 -18.80 21.61 2.56
CA PHE A 91 -18.23 20.85 3.65
C PHE A 91 -19.28 20.52 4.71
N MET A 92 -20.03 21.50 5.16
CA MET A 92 -21.07 21.30 6.17
C MET A 92 -22.19 20.39 5.70
N ALA A 93 -22.63 20.52 4.44
CA ALA A 93 -23.63 19.63 3.85
C ALA A 93 -23.13 18.16 3.78
N ASP A 94 -21.92 17.93 3.29
CA ASP A 94 -21.30 16.60 3.20
C ASP A 94 -21.03 16.00 4.60
N LEU A 95 -20.58 16.82 5.55
CA LEU A 95 -20.34 16.40 6.93
C LEU A 95 -21.66 15.97 7.59
N THR A 96 -22.70 16.81 7.53
CA THR A 96 -24.00 16.52 8.12
C THR A 96 -24.60 15.24 7.55
N ASP A 97 -24.63 15.08 6.20
CA ASP A 97 -25.08 13.83 5.56
C ASP A 97 -24.28 12.61 6.07
N SER A 98 -22.98 12.76 6.26
CA SER A 98 -22.16 11.64 6.73
C SER A 98 -22.43 11.27 8.20
N LEU A 99 -22.58 12.27 9.07
CA LEU A 99 -22.89 12.06 10.49
C LEU A 99 -24.27 11.40 10.70
N GLU A 100 -25.28 11.80 9.92
CA GLU A 100 -26.59 11.16 9.93
C GLU A 100 -26.57 9.69 9.46
N ARG A 101 -25.50 9.26 8.79
CA ARG A 101 -25.35 7.93 8.15
C ARG A 101 -24.21 7.10 8.71
N GLY A 102 -23.81 7.32 9.96
CA GLY A 102 -22.86 6.47 10.67
C GLY A 102 -21.40 6.91 10.65
N ASN A 103 -21.10 8.15 10.21
CA ASN A 103 -19.83 8.79 10.54
C ASN A 103 -19.89 9.23 12.02
N GLU A 104 -18.80 9.03 12.76
CA GLU A 104 -18.76 9.29 14.20
C GLU A 104 -17.84 10.47 14.56
N ALA A 105 -17.26 11.15 13.57
CA ALA A 105 -16.28 12.21 13.80
C ALA A 105 -16.30 13.31 12.74
N ILE A 106 -15.85 14.47 13.13
CA ILE A 106 -15.54 15.61 12.25
C ILE A 106 -14.07 15.51 11.86
N VAL A 107 -13.79 15.32 10.56
CA VAL A 107 -12.41 15.25 10.07
C VAL A 107 -12.16 16.39 9.08
N TYR A 108 -11.17 17.23 9.38
CA TYR A 108 -10.73 18.33 8.52
C TYR A 108 -9.23 18.28 8.29
N ASP A 109 -8.81 18.35 7.05
CA ASP A 109 -7.40 18.46 6.64
C ASP A 109 -7.14 19.91 6.18
N GLY A 110 -6.24 20.62 6.85
CA GLY A 110 -5.88 21.99 6.51
C GLY A 110 -5.26 22.17 5.11
N LYS A 111 -4.86 21.06 4.46
CA LYS A 111 -4.46 21.08 3.05
C LYS A 111 -5.64 21.39 2.12
N ASN A 112 -6.87 21.16 2.55
CA ASN A 112 -8.08 21.45 1.79
C ASN A 112 -8.33 22.97 1.59
N ASN A 113 -7.83 23.80 2.50
CA ASN A 113 -7.74 25.26 2.43
C ASN A 113 -8.99 25.97 1.88
N ILE A 114 -10.14 25.66 2.47
CA ILE A 114 -11.41 26.33 2.13
C ILE A 114 -11.61 27.59 2.96
N SER A 115 -12.33 28.59 2.40
CA SER A 115 -12.77 29.77 3.16
C SER A 115 -14.00 29.43 3.98
N TRP A 116 -14.03 29.90 5.23
CA TRP A 116 -15.11 29.61 6.18
C TRP A 116 -16.03 30.82 6.38
N THR A 117 -17.33 30.59 6.22
CA THR A 117 -18.33 31.60 6.60
C THR A 117 -18.62 31.54 8.09
N THR A 118 -19.06 32.64 8.68
CA THR A 118 -19.47 32.70 10.08
C THR A 118 -20.61 31.72 10.38
N GLU A 119 -21.54 31.55 9.43
CA GLU A 119 -22.65 30.60 9.56
C GLU A 119 -22.17 29.16 9.60
N SER A 120 -21.27 28.76 8.68
CA SER A 120 -20.69 27.42 8.66
C SER A 120 -19.88 27.11 9.91
N LEU A 121 -19.08 28.08 10.40
CA LEU A 121 -18.34 27.93 11.65
C LEU A 121 -19.27 27.80 12.88
N SER A 122 -20.40 28.55 12.91
CA SER A 122 -21.36 28.43 13.99
C SER A 122 -22.02 27.04 14.04
N GLN A 123 -22.41 26.52 12.89
CA GLN A 123 -22.97 25.16 12.77
C GLN A 123 -21.91 24.12 13.16
N LEU A 124 -20.67 24.31 12.74
CA LEU A 124 -19.57 23.42 13.10
C LEU A 124 -19.32 23.40 14.62
N ALA A 125 -19.36 24.58 15.28
CA ALA A 125 -19.20 24.69 16.72
C ALA A 125 -20.26 23.88 17.48
N GLU A 126 -21.53 23.89 17.01
CA GLU A 126 -22.60 23.07 17.59
C GLU A 126 -22.32 21.56 17.43
N LEU A 127 -21.85 21.12 16.26
CA LEU A 127 -21.49 19.73 16.02
C LEU A 127 -20.30 19.28 16.87
N MET A 128 -19.31 20.14 17.13
CA MET A 128 -18.13 19.84 17.95
C MET A 128 -18.47 19.60 19.44
N LEU A 129 -19.66 20.01 19.91
CA LEU A 129 -20.14 19.67 21.25
C LEU A 129 -20.67 18.23 21.35
N ILE A 130 -20.95 17.60 20.20
CA ILE A 130 -21.57 16.26 20.07
C ILE A 130 -20.54 15.24 19.58
N TYR A 131 -19.78 15.61 18.54
CA TYR A 131 -18.84 14.72 17.84
C TYR A 131 -17.40 15.12 18.09
N PRO A 132 -16.47 14.17 18.24
CA PRO A 132 -15.05 14.47 18.31
C PRO A 132 -14.55 15.09 17.00
N VAL A 133 -13.62 16.07 17.14
CA VAL A 133 -13.02 16.75 15.99
C VAL A 133 -11.56 16.31 15.80
N TYR A 134 -11.22 16.02 14.57
CA TYR A 134 -9.86 15.67 14.12
C TYR A 134 -9.46 16.64 13.00
N ALA A 135 -8.88 17.77 13.38
CA ALA A 135 -8.40 18.80 12.47
C ALA A 135 -6.86 18.74 12.40
N PHE A 136 -6.32 18.51 11.22
CA PHE A 136 -4.89 18.27 11.03
C PHE A 136 -4.26 19.28 10.07
N ASP A 137 -2.97 19.50 10.25
CA ASP A 137 -2.10 20.24 9.34
C ASP A 137 -2.61 21.68 9.04
N LEU A 138 -3.27 22.31 10.04
CA LEU A 138 -3.81 23.65 9.90
C LEU A 138 -2.68 24.67 9.74
N LYS A 139 -2.87 25.62 8.81
CA LYS A 139 -2.00 26.77 8.67
C LYS A 139 -2.33 27.81 9.73
N ALA A 140 -1.39 28.69 10.03
CA ALA A 140 -1.58 29.73 11.06
C ALA A 140 -2.76 30.67 10.77
N GLU A 141 -3.05 30.89 9.48
CA GLU A 141 -4.14 31.73 8.97
C GLU A 141 -5.40 30.95 8.57
N ASP A 142 -5.49 29.66 8.89
CA ASP A 142 -6.67 28.84 8.57
C ASP A 142 -7.88 29.30 9.37
N GLU A 143 -8.92 29.76 8.68
CA GLU A 143 -10.13 30.30 9.30
C GLU A 143 -10.90 29.27 10.13
N PHE A 144 -10.66 27.95 9.91
CA PHE A 144 -11.21 26.87 10.75
C PHE A 144 -10.95 27.11 12.24
N VAL A 145 -9.78 27.67 12.57
CA VAL A 145 -9.38 27.92 13.98
C VAL A 145 -10.37 28.83 14.71
N ASN A 146 -11.05 29.72 14.00
CA ASN A 146 -12.03 30.64 14.59
C ASN A 146 -13.23 29.92 15.22
N VAL A 147 -13.51 28.66 14.86
CA VAL A 147 -14.57 27.85 15.46
C VAL A 147 -14.40 27.72 16.99
N PHE A 148 -13.14 27.63 17.45
CA PHE A 148 -12.86 27.49 18.88
C PHE A 148 -13.20 28.77 19.69
N GLU A 149 -13.26 29.93 19.07
CA GLU A 149 -13.68 31.17 19.73
C GLU A 149 -15.20 31.29 19.83
N MET A 150 -15.94 30.59 18.95
CA MET A 150 -17.41 30.60 18.91
C MET A 150 -18.04 29.72 20.02
N ILE A 151 -17.26 28.81 20.61
CA ILE A 151 -17.75 27.89 21.64
C ILE A 151 -17.71 28.61 23.01
N ASP A 152 -18.87 28.64 23.69
CA ASP A 152 -19.00 29.21 25.02
C ASP A 152 -17.98 28.59 26.00
N GLU A 153 -17.35 29.42 26.84
CA GLU A 153 -16.31 28.97 27.81
C GLU A 153 -16.78 27.81 28.69
N SER A 154 -18.06 27.83 29.12
CA SER A 154 -18.64 26.76 29.95
C SER A 154 -18.74 25.41 29.23
N GLU A 155 -18.79 25.40 27.88
CA GLU A 155 -18.95 24.23 27.03
C GLU A 155 -17.63 23.67 26.49
N ARG A 156 -16.53 24.46 26.47
CA ARG A 156 -15.22 24.08 25.91
C ARG A 156 -14.67 22.76 26.45
N LYS A 157 -14.93 22.47 27.75
CA LYS A 157 -14.54 21.19 28.38
C LYS A 157 -15.21 19.95 27.80
N LYS A 158 -16.30 20.10 27.01
CA LYS A 158 -17.00 19.00 26.35
C LYS A 158 -16.33 18.62 25.02
N VAL A 159 -15.72 19.60 24.36
CA VAL A 159 -15.07 19.40 23.07
C VAL A 159 -13.89 18.47 23.23
N GLN A 160 -13.84 17.45 22.40
CA GLN A 160 -12.80 16.43 22.41
C GLN A 160 -12.24 16.14 21.02
N GLY A 161 -11.01 15.69 20.96
CA GLY A 161 -10.36 15.31 19.69
C GLY A 161 -8.96 15.87 19.56
N VAL A 162 -8.64 16.31 18.36
CA VAL A 162 -7.29 16.76 18.00
C VAL A 162 -7.37 18.01 17.14
N VAL A 163 -6.49 18.96 17.37
CA VAL A 163 -6.20 20.03 16.42
C VAL A 163 -4.70 20.24 16.34
N THR A 164 -4.14 20.08 15.15
CA THR A 164 -2.70 20.24 14.90
C THR A 164 -2.43 21.20 13.75
N GLY A 165 -1.33 21.91 13.83
CA GLY A 165 -0.93 22.86 12.80
C GLY A 165 0.09 23.88 13.31
N ASN A 166 0.48 24.79 12.44
CA ASN A 166 1.46 25.81 12.75
C ASN A 166 0.90 26.88 13.68
N ASN A 167 1.52 27.05 14.85
CA ASN A 167 1.16 28.09 15.82
C ASN A 167 -0.28 28.01 16.38
N ILE A 168 -0.90 26.85 16.35
CA ILE A 168 -2.23 26.64 16.94
C ILE A 168 -2.12 26.72 18.47
N LYS A 169 -2.90 27.60 19.08
CA LYS A 169 -2.98 27.74 20.54
C LYS A 169 -4.44 27.69 20.98
N LEU A 170 -4.79 26.66 21.70
CA LEU A 170 -6.09 26.54 22.34
C LEU A 170 -6.08 27.11 23.74
N SER A 171 -7.25 27.64 24.20
CA SER A 171 -7.48 27.95 25.61
C SER A 171 -7.31 26.68 26.46
N LYS A 172 -6.84 26.86 27.70
CA LYS A 172 -6.70 25.76 28.67
C LYS A 172 -8.02 25.09 29.04
N ASP A 173 -9.15 25.69 28.68
CA ASP A 173 -10.48 25.15 28.90
C ASP A 173 -10.81 23.96 28.01
N TYR A 174 -10.06 23.79 26.89
CA TYR A 174 -10.16 22.65 25.99
C TYR A 174 -9.38 21.43 26.50
N GLN A 175 -9.76 20.96 27.71
CA GLN A 175 -9.02 19.93 28.45
C GLN A 175 -8.93 18.55 27.77
N LYS A 176 -9.83 18.26 26.85
CA LYS A 176 -9.87 16.97 26.10
C LYS A 176 -9.37 17.08 24.68
N MET A 177 -8.81 18.22 24.30
CA MET A 177 -8.21 18.43 23.00
C MET A 177 -6.71 18.14 23.03
N ARG A 178 -6.24 17.41 22.03
CA ARG A 178 -4.83 17.12 21.81
C ARG A 178 -4.28 18.06 20.73
N THR A 179 -3.02 18.43 20.84
CA THR A 179 -2.42 19.44 19.96
C THR A 179 -1.15 18.98 19.24
N LEU A 180 -0.71 17.75 19.51
CA LEU A 180 0.47 17.17 18.89
C LEU A 180 0.11 15.91 18.10
N SER A 181 0.63 15.83 16.87
CA SER A 181 0.56 14.64 16.02
C SER A 181 1.95 14.07 15.81
N LEU A 182 2.13 12.81 16.16
CA LEU A 182 3.26 12.01 15.72
C LEU A 182 2.82 11.28 14.45
N ASP A 183 3.42 11.62 13.32
CA ASP A 183 2.86 11.24 12.01
C ASP A 183 3.90 10.52 11.13
N ALA A 184 3.60 9.27 10.79
CA ALA A 184 4.40 8.46 9.88
C ALA A 184 3.82 8.39 8.44
N ARG A 185 2.67 9.04 8.16
CA ARG A 185 1.99 8.89 6.86
C ARG A 185 2.80 9.48 5.71
N GLU A 186 3.47 10.61 5.92
CA GLU A 186 4.28 11.22 4.87
C GLU A 186 5.46 10.33 4.51
N VAL A 187 6.20 9.82 5.50
CA VAL A 187 7.33 8.92 5.25
C VAL A 187 6.85 7.59 4.63
N HIS A 188 5.68 7.09 5.02
CA HIS A 188 5.02 5.94 4.40
C HIS A 188 4.76 6.18 2.91
N LEU A 189 4.07 7.28 2.57
CA LEU A 189 3.73 7.62 1.18
C LEU A 189 4.97 7.84 0.31
N ASN A 190 6.05 8.33 0.90
CA ASN A 190 7.35 8.45 0.26
C ASN A 190 8.07 7.11 0.03
N GLY A 191 7.53 6.00 0.54
CA GLY A 191 7.99 4.64 0.24
C GLY A 191 8.74 3.93 1.35
N SER A 192 8.65 4.40 2.61
CA SER A 192 9.31 3.77 3.76
C SER A 192 8.81 2.35 4.05
N ASP A 193 9.55 1.68 4.90
CA ASP A 193 9.21 0.41 5.52
C ASP A 193 8.65 0.61 6.94
N ILE A 194 8.05 -0.45 7.49
CA ILE A 194 7.40 -0.45 8.81
C ILE A 194 8.39 -0.13 9.94
N ILE A 195 9.61 -0.63 9.87
CA ILE A 195 10.65 -0.37 10.88
C ILE A 195 10.95 1.13 10.94
N THR A 196 11.09 1.75 9.75
CA THR A 196 11.32 3.20 9.64
C THR A 196 10.14 4.00 10.18
N GLU A 197 8.91 3.62 9.85
CA GLU A 197 7.70 4.30 10.34
C GLU A 197 7.64 4.28 11.87
N LEU A 198 7.85 3.14 12.49
CA LEU A 198 7.84 2.97 13.95
C LEU A 198 8.96 3.76 14.64
N ALA A 199 10.19 3.68 14.13
CA ALA A 199 11.33 4.40 14.68
C ALA A 199 11.17 5.92 14.59
N ILE A 200 10.65 6.42 13.47
CA ILE A 200 10.36 7.86 13.29
C ILE A 200 9.32 8.37 14.28
N ILE A 201 8.26 7.61 14.55
CA ILE A 201 7.28 7.99 15.57
C ILE A 201 7.93 8.11 16.96
N LEU A 202 8.81 7.16 17.32
CA LEU A 202 9.52 7.23 18.60
C LEU A 202 10.50 8.42 18.66
N ALA A 203 11.21 8.72 17.58
CA ALA A 203 12.12 9.85 17.50
C ALA A 203 11.37 11.20 17.55
N GLN A 204 10.23 11.33 16.85
CA GLN A 204 9.34 12.48 17.00
C GLN A 204 8.84 12.63 18.42
N ALA A 205 8.50 11.51 19.09
CA ALA A 205 8.06 11.51 20.47
C ALA A 205 9.16 11.98 21.42
N ALA A 206 10.40 11.50 21.24
CA ALA A 206 11.53 11.87 22.08
C ALA A 206 11.80 13.39 22.00
N GLU A 207 11.88 13.94 20.80
CA GLU A 207 12.10 15.38 20.60
C GLU A 207 10.92 16.22 21.14
N ALA A 208 9.67 15.79 20.93
CA ALA A 208 8.51 16.52 21.44
C ALA A 208 8.41 16.48 22.97
N ALA A 209 8.79 15.37 23.61
CA ALA A 209 8.73 15.19 25.06
C ALA A 209 9.61 16.19 25.83
N GLU A 210 10.71 16.67 25.23
CA GLU A 210 11.61 17.67 25.83
C GLU A 210 10.88 18.98 26.21
N ASN A 211 9.77 19.29 25.56
CA ASN A 211 8.97 20.48 25.81
C ASN A 211 7.99 20.34 26.98
N PHE A 212 7.95 19.19 27.65
CA PHE A 212 7.00 18.91 28.73
C PHE A 212 7.69 18.63 30.05
N THR A 213 7.05 19.04 31.15
CA THR A 213 7.58 18.87 32.49
C THR A 213 7.44 17.45 33.04
N ASN A 214 6.51 16.68 32.51
CA ASN A 214 6.29 15.28 32.87
C ASN A 214 5.63 14.53 31.71
N PHE A 215 5.79 13.20 31.71
CA PHE A 215 5.33 12.32 30.64
C PHE A 215 3.80 12.33 30.49
N GLN A 216 3.02 12.41 31.57
CA GLN A 216 1.55 12.42 31.50
C GLN A 216 1.04 13.62 30.70
N ASN A 217 1.58 14.81 30.98
CA ASN A 217 1.19 16.04 30.27
C ASN A 217 1.54 15.95 28.78
N PHE A 218 2.63 15.27 28.44
CA PHE A 218 3.02 14.99 27.06
C PHE A 218 2.05 14.00 26.41
N GLU A 219 1.80 12.86 27.05
CA GLU A 219 0.89 11.82 26.53
C GLU A 219 -0.53 12.37 26.29
N ASP A 220 -1.02 13.25 27.17
CA ASP A 220 -2.35 13.84 27.04
C ASP A 220 -2.49 14.77 25.82
N GLN A 221 -1.38 15.19 25.22
CA GLN A 221 -1.38 16.06 24.03
C GLN A 221 -1.20 15.33 22.71
N ILE A 222 -0.92 14.03 22.71
CA ILE A 222 -0.48 13.31 21.53
C ILE A 222 -1.58 12.49 20.87
N ILE A 223 -1.58 12.46 19.54
CA ILE A 223 -2.16 11.42 18.70
C ILE A 223 -1.07 10.85 17.80
N VAL A 224 -1.15 9.55 17.50
CA VAL A 224 -0.25 8.88 16.56
C VAL A 224 -0.99 8.57 15.27
N ARG A 225 -0.36 8.81 14.12
CA ARG A 225 -0.98 8.63 12.81
C ARG A 225 -0.18 7.67 11.94
N PHE A 226 -0.86 6.66 11.41
CA PHE A 226 -0.31 5.69 10.46
C PHE A 226 -1.13 5.61 9.18
N ALA A 227 -0.48 5.35 8.05
CA ALA A 227 -1.11 4.80 6.87
C ALA A 227 -1.02 3.28 6.91
N ILE A 228 -2.09 2.59 6.48
CA ILE A 228 -2.20 1.13 6.48
C ILE A 228 -2.25 0.64 5.03
N ASP A 229 -1.26 -0.16 4.63
CA ASP A 229 -1.12 -0.68 3.28
C ASP A 229 -1.74 -2.08 3.12
N THR A 230 -1.66 -2.63 1.94
CA THR A 230 -2.27 -3.91 1.54
C THR A 230 -1.59 -5.15 2.13
N GLU A 231 -0.45 -5.03 2.81
CA GLU A 231 0.30 -6.15 3.42
C GLU A 231 -0.31 -6.57 4.77
N PHE A 232 -1.46 -7.21 4.72
CA PHE A 232 -2.39 -7.47 5.82
C PHE A 232 -1.75 -7.83 7.17
N PHE A 233 -0.99 -8.92 7.25
CA PHE A 233 -0.40 -9.36 8.51
C PHE A 233 0.74 -8.46 8.99
N LEU A 234 1.45 -7.82 8.07
CA LEU A 234 2.51 -6.88 8.39
C LEU A 234 1.92 -5.63 9.07
N GLU A 235 0.81 -5.13 8.53
CA GLU A 235 0.13 -3.95 9.07
C GLU A 235 -0.53 -4.22 10.44
N ILE A 236 -1.11 -5.41 10.64
CA ILE A 236 -1.57 -5.84 11.97
C ILE A 236 -0.41 -5.82 12.97
N SER A 237 0.74 -6.41 12.59
CA SER A 237 1.92 -6.49 13.43
C SER A 237 2.54 -5.12 13.71
N LYS A 238 2.45 -4.16 12.75
CA LYS A 238 2.89 -2.78 12.92
C LYS A 238 2.18 -2.08 14.10
N ILE A 239 0.85 -2.10 14.10
CA ILE A 239 0.08 -1.44 15.15
C ILE A 239 0.32 -2.10 16.51
N ARG A 240 0.38 -3.44 16.55
CA ARG A 240 0.69 -4.20 17.77
C ARG A 240 2.10 -3.89 18.29
N ALA A 241 3.09 -3.86 17.40
CA ALA A 241 4.46 -3.51 17.74
C ALA A 241 4.54 -2.06 18.30
N PHE A 242 3.83 -1.12 17.68
CA PHE A 242 3.78 0.25 18.18
C PHE A 242 3.27 0.32 19.63
N ARG A 243 2.21 -0.39 20.00
CA ARG A 243 1.70 -0.36 21.38
C ARG A 243 2.73 -0.84 22.40
N VAL A 244 3.52 -1.86 22.06
CA VAL A 244 4.59 -2.37 22.92
C VAL A 244 5.77 -1.41 22.96
N LEU A 245 6.16 -0.87 21.81
CA LEU A 245 7.22 0.15 21.72
C LEU A 245 6.86 1.40 22.51
N TRP A 246 5.61 1.86 22.41
CA TRP A 246 5.13 3.02 23.18
C TRP A 246 5.17 2.77 24.69
N GLN A 247 4.74 1.59 25.13
CA GLN A 247 4.85 1.20 26.54
C GLN A 247 6.31 1.22 27.02
N THR A 248 7.21 0.64 26.22
CA THR A 248 8.66 0.64 26.55
C THR A 248 9.21 2.06 26.58
N PHE A 249 8.82 2.91 25.65
CA PHE A 249 9.18 4.32 25.62
C PHE A 249 8.71 5.04 26.89
N ALA A 250 7.44 4.89 27.28
CA ALA A 250 6.87 5.48 28.49
C ALA A 250 7.60 5.03 29.77
N GLU A 251 7.92 3.74 29.88
CA GLU A 251 8.68 3.17 30.99
C GLU A 251 10.06 3.82 31.14
N ASN A 252 10.75 4.14 30.03
CA ASN A 252 12.04 4.83 30.04
C ASN A 252 11.93 6.30 30.49
N TYR A 253 10.75 6.92 30.35
CA TYR A 253 10.44 8.22 30.96
C TYR A 253 9.93 8.14 32.41
N GLY A 254 9.99 6.93 33.01
CA GLY A 254 9.60 6.70 34.40
C GLY A 254 8.09 6.58 34.64
N TYR A 255 7.29 6.45 33.57
CA TYR A 255 5.85 6.22 33.65
C TYR A 255 5.56 4.85 34.30
N LYS A 256 4.61 4.84 35.24
CA LYS A 256 4.20 3.62 35.95
C LYS A 256 2.79 3.24 35.55
N GLY A 257 2.61 2.00 35.12
CA GLY A 257 1.35 1.47 34.62
C GLY A 257 1.34 1.34 33.11
N TYR A 258 0.17 1.20 32.51
CA TYR A 258 0.00 1.07 31.07
C TYR A 258 -0.26 2.44 30.43
N SER A 259 0.63 2.85 29.55
CA SER A 259 0.55 4.08 28.76
C SER A 259 -0.23 3.82 27.47
N SER A 260 -1.13 4.73 27.10
CA SER A 260 -2.01 4.56 25.96
C SER A 260 -2.25 5.87 25.22
N VAL A 261 -1.73 5.95 24.03
CA VAL A 261 -2.02 7.05 23.08
C VAL A 261 -3.01 6.60 22.02
N PRO A 262 -3.94 7.46 21.57
CA PRO A 262 -4.84 7.13 20.48
C PRO A 262 -4.07 6.98 19.16
N ILE A 263 -4.42 5.92 18.40
CA ILE A 263 -3.88 5.62 17.09
C ILE A 263 -4.94 5.94 16.04
N HIS A 264 -4.64 6.90 15.16
CA HIS A 264 -5.43 7.19 13.98
C HIS A 264 -4.79 6.52 12.77
N SER A 265 -5.51 5.59 12.18
CA SER A 265 -5.10 4.92 10.94
C SER A 265 -5.88 5.45 9.74
N GLU A 266 -5.19 5.55 8.60
CA GLU A 266 -5.79 5.88 7.31
C GLU A 266 -5.43 4.80 6.30
N THR A 267 -6.34 4.45 5.38
CA THR A 267 -6.02 3.55 4.26
C THR A 267 -4.94 4.19 3.39
N SER A 268 -3.96 3.39 2.96
CA SER A 268 -2.82 3.88 2.20
C SER A 268 -3.18 4.19 0.75
N LEU A 269 -2.83 5.39 0.30
CA LEU A 269 -2.97 5.76 -1.11
C LEU A 269 -1.77 5.33 -1.96
N ARG A 270 -0.71 4.81 -1.36
CA ARG A 270 0.50 4.33 -2.07
C ARG A 270 0.20 3.23 -3.07
N SER A 271 -0.75 2.35 -2.73
CA SER A 271 -1.17 1.21 -3.55
C SER A 271 -2.39 1.50 -4.43
N TYR A 272 -3.01 2.68 -4.31
CA TYR A 272 -4.16 3.03 -5.14
C TYR A 272 -3.75 3.31 -6.59
N SER A 273 -4.64 2.95 -7.51
CA SER A 273 -4.46 3.11 -8.95
C SER A 273 -5.62 3.90 -9.57
N LYS A 274 -5.32 4.72 -10.59
CA LYS A 274 -6.31 5.32 -11.49
C LYS A 274 -6.81 4.33 -12.54
N LEU A 275 -6.12 3.18 -12.68
CA LEU A 275 -6.49 2.07 -13.55
C LEU A 275 -7.37 1.12 -12.77
N ASP A 276 -8.57 0.82 -13.29
CA ASP A 276 -9.55 -0.04 -12.62
C ASP A 276 -9.81 0.40 -11.17
N GLU A 277 -10.32 1.63 -11.02
CA GLU A 277 -10.43 2.31 -9.71
C GLU A 277 -11.29 1.56 -8.69
N TYR A 278 -12.23 0.69 -9.14
CA TYR A 278 -13.04 -0.10 -8.22
C TYR A 278 -12.22 -1.16 -7.45
N VAL A 279 -11.06 -1.56 -7.96
CA VAL A 279 -10.15 -2.44 -7.20
C VAL A 279 -9.62 -1.74 -5.95
N ASN A 280 -9.58 -0.40 -5.92
CA ASN A 280 -9.23 0.34 -4.70
C ASN A 280 -10.22 0.11 -3.55
N LEU A 281 -11.51 -0.22 -3.83
CA LEU A 281 -12.46 -0.64 -2.79
C LEU A 281 -12.00 -1.90 -2.06
N LEU A 282 -11.48 -2.87 -2.81
CA LEU A 282 -10.98 -4.12 -2.24
C LEU A 282 -9.72 -3.88 -1.42
N ARG A 283 -8.85 -2.96 -1.89
CA ARG A 283 -7.66 -2.54 -1.14
C ARG A 283 -8.07 -1.87 0.17
N ALA A 284 -8.98 -0.88 0.10
CA ALA A 284 -9.52 -0.19 1.27
C ALA A 284 -10.14 -1.15 2.29
N GLY A 285 -10.88 -2.16 1.83
CA GLY A 285 -11.45 -3.20 2.70
C GLY A 285 -10.38 -4.02 3.43
N ASN A 286 -9.35 -4.46 2.71
CA ASN A 286 -8.22 -5.19 3.29
C ASN A 286 -7.41 -4.35 4.30
N GLU A 287 -7.10 -3.11 3.94
CA GLU A 287 -6.37 -2.16 4.78
C GLU A 287 -7.16 -1.81 6.05
N SER A 288 -8.47 -1.57 5.91
CA SER A 288 -9.36 -1.31 7.03
C SER A 288 -9.44 -2.48 8.00
N LEU A 289 -9.58 -3.70 7.49
CA LEU A 289 -9.62 -4.89 8.34
C LEU A 289 -8.28 -5.10 9.06
N ALA A 290 -7.15 -4.86 8.39
CA ALA A 290 -5.82 -4.93 9.01
C ALA A 290 -5.68 -3.88 10.14
N ALA A 291 -6.12 -2.64 9.92
CA ALA A 291 -6.11 -1.59 10.92
C ALA A 291 -6.92 -1.96 12.17
N VAL A 292 -8.13 -2.46 11.97
CA VAL A 292 -9.04 -2.82 13.07
C VAL A 292 -8.50 -4.00 13.88
N ILE A 293 -8.09 -5.09 13.21
CA ILE A 293 -7.49 -6.26 13.89
C ILE A 293 -6.18 -5.89 14.59
N GLY A 294 -5.40 -4.96 14.02
CA GLY A 294 -4.18 -4.42 14.63
C GLY A 294 -4.45 -3.58 15.87
N GLY A 295 -5.66 -3.08 16.03
CA GLY A 295 -6.10 -2.33 17.22
C GLY A 295 -6.03 -0.82 17.08
N THR A 296 -6.37 -0.25 15.91
CA THR A 296 -6.55 1.20 15.73
C THR A 296 -7.69 1.73 16.60
N ASP A 297 -7.62 3.01 16.98
CA ASP A 297 -8.66 3.68 17.78
C ASP A 297 -9.54 4.60 16.94
N ILE A 298 -9.00 5.13 15.84
CA ILE A 298 -9.71 5.97 14.89
C ILE A 298 -9.33 5.48 13.48
N LEU A 299 -10.30 5.34 12.59
CA LEU A 299 -10.05 4.88 11.23
C LEU A 299 -10.64 5.82 10.19
N THR A 300 -9.81 6.26 9.25
CA THR A 300 -10.23 6.97 8.04
C THR A 300 -10.03 6.07 6.83
N VAL A 301 -11.12 5.82 6.10
CA VAL A 301 -11.09 5.07 4.83
C VAL A 301 -11.24 6.04 3.68
N HIS A 302 -10.25 6.06 2.79
CA HIS A 302 -10.30 6.92 1.61
C HIS A 302 -11.24 6.35 0.54
N PRO A 303 -12.03 7.20 -0.14
CA PRO A 303 -12.83 6.79 -1.29
C PRO A 303 -11.97 6.14 -2.40
N HIS A 304 -12.50 5.13 -3.06
CA HIS A 304 -11.78 4.40 -4.10
C HIS A 304 -11.32 5.27 -5.28
N ASN A 305 -12.03 6.35 -5.56
CA ASN A 305 -11.75 7.31 -6.63
C ASN A 305 -11.12 8.62 -6.13
N ILE A 306 -10.57 8.64 -4.93
CA ILE A 306 -9.96 9.87 -4.34
C ILE A 306 -8.87 10.48 -5.23
N LEU A 307 -8.18 9.66 -6.04
CA LEU A 307 -7.14 10.11 -6.95
C LEU A 307 -7.66 10.92 -8.15
N THR A 308 -8.95 10.91 -8.39
CA THR A 308 -9.61 11.58 -9.53
C THR A 308 -10.75 12.50 -9.11
N GLY A 309 -10.93 12.67 -7.79
CA GLY A 309 -12.02 13.40 -7.18
C GLY A 309 -13.09 12.48 -6.59
N SER A 310 -13.44 12.67 -5.32
CA SER A 310 -14.48 11.89 -4.65
C SER A 310 -15.88 12.46 -4.91
N ASN A 311 -16.89 11.62 -4.77
CA ASN A 311 -18.29 12.00 -4.83
C ASN A 311 -19.08 11.39 -3.66
N ALA A 312 -20.35 11.77 -3.48
CA ALA A 312 -21.17 11.28 -2.38
C ALA A 312 -21.28 9.74 -2.34
N LEU A 313 -21.34 9.08 -3.50
CA LEU A 313 -21.43 7.61 -3.58
C LEU A 313 -20.13 6.94 -3.14
N SER A 314 -18.97 7.42 -3.61
CA SER A 314 -17.68 6.85 -3.24
C SER A 314 -17.36 7.08 -1.76
N ARG A 315 -17.72 8.25 -1.19
CA ARG A 315 -17.62 8.50 0.25
C ARG A 315 -18.52 7.58 1.07
N ARG A 316 -19.74 7.33 0.58
CA ARG A 316 -20.65 6.34 1.18
C ARG A 316 -20.03 4.94 1.18
N TYR A 317 -19.41 4.50 0.08
CA TYR A 317 -18.75 3.19 0.04
C TYR A 317 -17.59 3.11 1.04
N ALA A 318 -16.77 4.12 1.14
CA ALA A 318 -15.66 4.17 2.11
C ALA A 318 -16.17 4.05 3.56
N ARG A 319 -17.26 4.76 3.92
CA ARG A 319 -17.90 4.64 5.22
C ARG A 319 -18.52 3.26 5.43
N ASN A 320 -19.21 2.71 4.42
CA ASN A 320 -19.85 1.40 4.51
C ASN A 320 -18.82 0.27 4.73
N VAL A 321 -17.59 0.37 4.25
CA VAL A 321 -16.51 -0.59 4.58
C VAL A 321 -16.39 -0.71 6.10
N GLN A 322 -16.32 0.41 6.81
CA GLN A 322 -16.19 0.41 8.27
C GLN A 322 -17.46 -0.07 8.97
N LEU A 323 -18.64 0.34 8.49
CA LEU A 323 -19.93 -0.09 9.06
C LEU A 323 -20.11 -1.62 8.92
N VAL A 324 -19.77 -2.21 7.77
CA VAL A 324 -19.82 -3.67 7.58
C VAL A 324 -18.86 -4.37 8.54
N LEU A 325 -17.64 -3.83 8.72
CA LEU A 325 -16.69 -4.39 9.69
C LEU A 325 -17.22 -4.31 11.11
N LYS A 326 -17.90 -3.22 11.49
CA LYS A 326 -18.40 -2.99 12.84
C LYS A 326 -19.66 -3.81 13.12
N GLU A 327 -20.64 -3.81 12.20
CA GLU A 327 -21.97 -4.35 12.45
C GLU A 327 -22.16 -5.81 12.00
N GLU A 328 -21.32 -6.33 11.06
CA GLU A 328 -21.55 -7.64 10.47
C GLU A 328 -20.44 -8.66 10.82
N THR A 329 -19.24 -8.22 11.25
CA THR A 329 -18.12 -9.14 11.48
C THR A 329 -17.84 -9.42 12.96
N TYR A 330 -18.42 -8.66 13.87
CA TYR A 330 -18.20 -8.77 15.32
C TYR A 330 -16.74 -8.57 15.77
N VAL A 331 -15.94 -7.86 14.96
CA VAL A 331 -14.53 -7.60 15.31
C VAL A 331 -14.39 -6.52 16.40
N ASP A 332 -15.44 -5.81 16.77
CA ASP A 332 -15.49 -4.86 17.87
C ASP A 332 -15.95 -5.49 19.22
N ASP A 333 -16.22 -6.79 19.23
CA ASP A 333 -16.57 -7.51 20.47
C ASP A 333 -15.34 -8.01 21.24
N VAL A 334 -14.15 -7.96 20.66
CA VAL A 334 -12.93 -8.55 21.25
C VAL A 334 -11.72 -7.62 21.07
N ILE A 335 -11.00 -7.39 22.16
CA ILE A 335 -9.69 -6.72 22.11
C ILE A 335 -8.63 -7.73 21.67
N ASP A 336 -7.78 -7.33 20.70
CA ASP A 336 -6.62 -8.12 20.23
C ASP A 336 -6.97 -9.49 19.62
N HIS A 337 -7.73 -9.47 18.52
CA HIS A 337 -8.13 -10.67 17.76
C HIS A 337 -6.97 -11.55 17.29
N SER A 338 -5.83 -10.91 16.97
CA SER A 338 -4.64 -11.60 16.44
C SER A 338 -3.72 -12.12 17.54
N GLY A 339 -4.02 -11.80 18.80
CA GLY A 339 -3.24 -12.24 19.96
C GLY A 339 -3.13 -13.75 20.08
N GLY A 340 -1.91 -14.28 20.18
CA GLY A 340 -1.60 -15.72 20.21
C GLY A 340 -1.44 -16.37 18.84
N SER A 341 -1.60 -15.64 17.73
CA SER A 341 -1.23 -16.11 16.40
C SER A 341 0.29 -16.25 16.30
N TYR A 342 0.80 -17.45 16.07
CA TYR A 342 2.24 -17.71 16.06
C TYR A 342 3.00 -16.84 15.07
N PHE A 343 2.43 -16.62 13.90
CA PHE A 343 3.00 -15.75 12.87
C PHE A 343 2.97 -14.28 13.30
N VAL A 344 1.81 -13.79 13.73
CA VAL A 344 1.68 -12.36 14.10
C VAL A 344 2.53 -12.01 15.31
N GLU A 345 2.59 -12.89 16.34
CA GLU A 345 3.43 -12.63 17.52
C GLU A 345 4.92 -12.61 17.17
N THR A 346 5.37 -13.54 16.31
CA THR A 346 6.77 -13.55 15.86
C THR A 346 7.09 -12.28 15.10
N LEU A 347 6.26 -11.90 14.13
CA LEU A 347 6.47 -10.71 13.31
C LEU A 347 6.38 -9.40 14.14
N THR A 348 5.46 -9.36 15.11
CA THR A 348 5.35 -8.24 16.05
C THR A 348 6.66 -8.06 16.84
N ASN A 349 7.25 -9.16 17.35
CA ASN A 349 8.52 -9.07 18.07
C ASN A 349 9.69 -8.63 17.17
N GLU A 350 9.78 -9.15 15.94
CA GLU A 350 10.79 -8.71 14.98
C GLU A 350 10.71 -7.20 14.72
N TYR A 351 9.50 -6.65 14.55
CA TYR A 351 9.32 -5.22 14.39
C TYR A 351 9.66 -4.42 15.67
N ILE A 352 9.35 -4.93 16.85
CA ILE A 352 9.69 -4.28 18.12
C ILE A 352 11.22 -4.16 18.23
N GLU A 353 11.95 -5.24 18.06
CA GLU A 353 13.39 -5.26 18.20
C GLU A 353 14.05 -4.35 17.15
N ALA A 354 13.73 -4.55 15.87
CA ALA A 354 14.35 -3.78 14.79
C ALA A 354 14.01 -2.28 14.81
N ALA A 355 12.77 -1.91 15.19
CA ALA A 355 12.38 -0.51 15.27
C ALA A 355 12.98 0.19 16.48
N TRP A 356 13.14 -0.53 17.61
CA TRP A 356 13.80 0.03 18.79
C TRP A 356 15.29 0.28 18.54
N ASP A 357 15.98 -0.69 17.95
CA ASP A 357 17.39 -0.54 17.59
C ASP A 357 17.58 0.64 16.62
N TYR A 358 16.72 0.76 15.62
CA TYR A 358 16.80 1.86 14.66
C TYR A 358 16.44 3.22 15.28
N PHE A 359 15.51 3.27 16.23
CA PHE A 359 15.25 4.47 17.01
C PHE A 359 16.49 4.92 17.81
N LEU A 360 17.20 3.98 18.46
CA LEU A 360 18.43 4.30 19.17
C LEU A 360 19.54 4.83 18.22
N GLU A 361 19.66 4.29 17.01
CA GLU A 361 20.56 4.84 15.99
C GLU A 361 20.21 6.30 15.63
N ILE A 362 18.91 6.63 15.54
CA ILE A 362 18.47 8.01 15.28
C ILE A 362 18.84 8.92 16.45
N GLU A 363 18.68 8.48 17.70
CA GLU A 363 19.05 9.25 18.89
C GLU A 363 20.58 9.47 18.97
N GLU A 364 21.39 8.48 18.62
CA GLU A 364 22.85 8.62 18.54
C GLU A 364 23.29 9.65 17.48
N LEU A 365 22.51 9.86 16.43
CA LEU A 365 22.75 10.89 15.42
C LEU A 365 22.30 12.30 15.86
N GLY A 366 21.75 12.44 17.05
CA GLY A 366 21.30 13.72 17.62
C GLY A 366 19.78 13.94 17.56
N GLY A 367 18.99 12.87 17.46
CA GLY A 367 17.54 12.87 17.48
C GLY A 367 16.87 13.18 16.13
N TYR A 368 15.55 13.33 16.15
CA TYR A 368 14.73 13.43 14.96
C TYR A 368 15.15 14.55 14.00
N SER A 369 15.27 15.79 14.47
CA SER A 369 15.61 16.95 13.66
C SER A 369 17.01 16.82 13.03
N ALA A 370 18.00 16.34 13.77
CA ALA A 370 19.35 16.12 13.25
C ALA A 370 19.35 15.02 12.18
N PHE A 371 18.61 13.94 12.42
CA PHE A 371 18.47 12.83 11.48
C PHE A 371 17.82 13.28 10.15
N ILE A 372 16.74 14.06 10.19
CA ILE A 372 16.13 14.64 8.97
C ILE A 372 17.13 15.50 8.21
N ASN A 373 17.79 16.43 8.91
CA ASN A 373 18.75 17.36 8.30
C ASN A 373 19.99 16.67 7.72
N SER A 374 20.35 15.49 8.21
CA SER A 374 21.48 14.69 7.66
C SER A 374 21.21 14.11 6.27
N GLY A 375 19.93 13.99 5.87
CA GLY A 375 19.50 13.35 4.63
C GLY A 375 19.54 11.79 4.69
N GLU A 376 19.82 11.20 5.84
CA GLU A 376 19.86 9.73 5.98
C GLU A 376 18.46 9.11 5.84
N LEU A 377 17.41 9.79 6.33
CA LEU A 377 16.03 9.34 6.11
C LEU A 377 15.71 9.25 4.62
N GLU A 378 15.99 10.30 3.85
CA GLU A 378 15.71 10.31 2.40
C GLU A 378 16.45 9.20 1.66
N LYS A 379 17.70 8.93 2.01
CA LYS A 379 18.48 7.82 1.42
C LYS A 379 17.85 6.46 1.71
N ARG A 380 17.43 6.22 2.96
CA ARG A 380 16.79 4.97 3.38
C ARG A 380 15.44 4.78 2.68
N VAL A 381 14.59 5.79 2.71
CA VAL A 381 13.27 5.78 2.07
C VAL A 381 13.39 5.60 0.56
N LYS A 382 14.33 6.30 -0.09
CA LYS A 382 14.60 6.14 -1.53
C LYS A 382 14.97 4.71 -1.88
N LYS A 383 15.86 4.07 -1.12
CA LYS A 383 16.27 2.68 -1.33
C LYS A 383 15.07 1.71 -1.25
N THR A 384 14.22 1.88 -0.24
CA THR A 384 13.02 1.04 -0.07
C THR A 384 12.01 1.29 -1.17
N ARG A 385 11.79 2.55 -1.55
CA ARG A 385 10.93 2.97 -2.66
C ARG A 385 11.38 2.34 -3.98
N GLU A 386 12.65 2.44 -4.33
CA GLU A 386 13.22 1.86 -5.55
C GLU A 386 13.04 0.33 -5.59
N LYS A 387 13.22 -0.34 -4.43
CA LYS A 387 12.96 -1.78 -4.32
C LYS A 387 11.49 -2.11 -4.58
N ARG A 388 10.54 -1.35 -3.99
CA ARG A 388 9.09 -1.53 -4.21
C ARG A 388 8.72 -1.36 -5.68
N PHE A 389 9.19 -0.31 -6.34
CA PHE A 389 8.98 -0.13 -7.79
C PHE A 389 9.58 -1.27 -8.61
N SER A 390 10.79 -1.71 -8.27
CA SER A 390 11.43 -2.86 -8.91
C SER A 390 10.61 -4.15 -8.75
N ASP A 391 10.08 -4.42 -7.56
CA ASP A 391 9.31 -5.63 -7.28
C ASP A 391 7.98 -5.64 -8.07
N ILE A 392 7.32 -4.49 -8.21
CA ILE A 392 6.13 -4.32 -9.06
C ILE A 392 6.50 -4.48 -10.55
N ALA A 393 7.57 -3.83 -11.01
CA ALA A 393 7.99 -3.86 -12.41
C ALA A 393 8.43 -5.26 -12.88
N HIS A 394 8.94 -6.11 -11.98
CA HIS A 394 9.33 -7.49 -12.27
C HIS A 394 8.24 -8.52 -11.92
N ASN A 395 7.04 -8.09 -11.60
CA ASN A 395 5.93 -8.96 -11.15
C ASN A 395 6.26 -9.86 -9.95
N LYS A 396 7.16 -9.43 -9.07
CA LYS A 396 7.39 -10.08 -7.78
C LYS A 396 6.27 -9.73 -6.78
N LYS A 397 5.70 -8.53 -6.91
CA LYS A 397 4.47 -8.10 -6.24
C LYS A 397 3.43 -7.75 -7.28
N SER A 398 2.17 -8.15 -7.02
CA SER A 398 1.03 -7.88 -7.89
C SER A 398 0.29 -6.63 -7.43
N LEU A 399 -0.06 -5.79 -8.37
CA LEU A 399 -0.99 -4.67 -8.22
C LEU A 399 -2.12 -4.91 -9.23
N ILE A 400 -3.20 -5.55 -8.77
CA ILE A 400 -4.33 -6.00 -9.60
C ILE A 400 -4.92 -4.81 -10.36
N GLY A 401 -5.27 -5.04 -11.64
CA GLY A 401 -5.74 -3.98 -12.55
C GLY A 401 -4.63 -3.08 -13.09
N THR A 402 -3.38 -3.22 -12.61
CA THR A 402 -2.25 -2.37 -12.99
C THR A 402 -1.14 -3.18 -13.67
N ASN A 403 -0.28 -3.86 -12.90
CA ASN A 403 0.81 -4.68 -13.47
C ASN A 403 0.39 -6.12 -13.79
N VAL A 404 -0.75 -6.56 -13.31
CA VAL A 404 -1.38 -7.84 -13.63
C VAL A 404 -2.90 -7.65 -13.81
N TYR A 405 -3.50 -8.43 -14.69
CA TYR A 405 -4.94 -8.39 -15.02
C TYR A 405 -5.41 -6.98 -15.42
N ALA A 406 -4.60 -6.27 -16.22
CA ALA A 406 -4.97 -4.96 -16.73
C ALA A 406 -6.19 -5.07 -17.64
N ASP A 407 -7.22 -4.25 -17.38
CA ASP A 407 -8.41 -4.14 -18.21
C ASP A 407 -8.28 -2.95 -19.17
N LEU A 408 -8.19 -3.26 -20.48
CA LEU A 408 -8.11 -2.25 -21.52
C LEU A 408 -9.45 -1.56 -21.81
N SER A 409 -10.56 -2.15 -21.37
CA SER A 409 -11.89 -1.54 -21.54
C SER A 409 -12.18 -0.45 -20.52
N ALA A 410 -11.45 -0.44 -19.39
CA ALA A 410 -11.57 0.58 -18.37
C ALA A 410 -10.76 1.83 -18.78
N PRO A 411 -11.39 3.00 -19.01
CA PRO A 411 -10.69 4.21 -19.40
C PRO A 411 -9.85 4.75 -18.24
N ILE A 412 -8.77 5.46 -18.55
CA ILE A 412 -8.09 6.27 -17.54
C ILE A 412 -8.98 7.45 -17.17
N ILE A 413 -9.40 7.49 -15.91
CA ILE A 413 -10.20 8.59 -15.42
C ILE A 413 -9.30 9.80 -15.19
N LYS A 414 -9.61 10.91 -15.87
CA LYS A 414 -8.95 12.21 -15.67
C LYS A 414 -9.69 12.93 -14.54
N GLY A 415 -8.98 13.47 -13.60
CA GLY A 415 -9.53 14.27 -12.51
C GLY A 415 -8.40 14.81 -11.64
N ASP A 416 -8.72 15.85 -10.89
CA ASP A 416 -7.80 16.47 -9.96
C ASP A 416 -7.90 15.78 -8.61
N ASN A 417 -6.76 15.40 -8.07
CA ASN A 417 -6.66 14.87 -6.73
C ASN A 417 -6.56 16.02 -5.72
N PRO A 418 -7.46 16.09 -4.73
CA PRO A 418 -7.32 17.07 -3.65
C PRO A 418 -6.07 16.82 -2.78
N LEU A 419 -5.49 15.62 -2.87
CA LEU A 419 -4.29 15.22 -2.16
C LEU A 419 -3.14 15.02 -3.16
N GLU A 420 -2.11 15.84 -3.07
CA GLU A 420 -0.86 15.61 -3.80
C GLU A 420 -0.14 14.40 -3.23
N ILE A 421 -0.17 13.28 -3.95
CA ILE A 421 0.49 12.04 -3.54
C ILE A 421 1.55 11.70 -4.57
N ALA A 422 2.79 11.88 -4.18
CA ALA A 422 3.94 11.46 -4.96
C ALA A 422 4.20 9.94 -4.78
N HIS A 423 4.86 9.35 -5.78
CA HIS A 423 5.45 8.00 -5.67
C HIS A 423 4.45 6.84 -5.48
N ARG A 424 3.22 6.94 -6.00
CA ARG A 424 2.29 5.81 -6.05
C ARG A 424 2.83 4.69 -6.94
N LEU A 425 2.63 3.44 -6.50
CA LEU A 425 3.16 2.26 -7.21
C LEU A 425 2.58 2.09 -8.62
N ALA A 426 1.36 2.56 -8.86
CA ALA A 426 0.68 2.51 -10.16
C ALA A 426 1.14 3.61 -11.13
N GLU A 427 1.71 4.71 -10.65
CA GLU A 427 1.99 5.91 -11.44
C GLU A 427 2.79 5.65 -12.74
N PRO A 428 3.85 4.81 -12.76
CA PRO A 428 4.59 4.54 -13.99
C PRO A 428 3.73 3.85 -15.06
N TYR A 429 2.81 2.97 -14.66
CA TYR A 429 1.87 2.29 -15.56
C TYR A 429 0.79 3.25 -16.06
N GLU A 430 0.27 4.10 -15.19
CA GLU A 430 -0.71 5.13 -15.55
C GLU A 430 -0.17 6.09 -16.62
N LYS A 431 1.09 6.51 -16.50
CA LYS A 431 1.77 7.36 -17.50
C LYS A 431 1.92 6.66 -18.85
N LEU A 432 2.31 5.38 -18.84
CA LEU A 432 2.43 4.58 -20.07
C LEU A 432 1.07 4.35 -20.71
N ARG A 433 0.07 3.99 -19.90
CA ARG A 433 -1.29 3.78 -20.33
C ARG A 433 -1.87 5.04 -21.00
N ALA A 434 -1.74 6.21 -20.36
CA ALA A 434 -2.21 7.48 -20.91
C ALA A 434 -1.54 7.80 -22.25
N TYR A 435 -0.25 7.54 -22.37
CA TYR A 435 0.50 7.74 -23.61
C TYR A 435 -0.03 6.86 -24.74
N PHE A 436 -0.16 5.54 -24.51
CA PHE A 436 -0.55 4.61 -25.56
C PHE A 436 -2.05 4.67 -25.91
N GLU A 437 -2.92 5.05 -24.96
CA GLU A 437 -4.32 5.34 -25.28
C GLU A 437 -4.49 6.52 -26.26
N GLU A 438 -3.62 7.54 -26.15
CA GLU A 438 -3.61 8.68 -27.09
C GLU A 438 -3.05 8.28 -28.46
N LYS A 439 -2.01 7.47 -28.49
CA LYS A 439 -1.22 7.19 -29.70
C LYS A 439 -1.71 5.98 -30.49
N GLN A 440 -2.29 5.00 -29.84
CA GLN A 440 -2.88 3.79 -30.41
C GLN A 440 -2.02 3.07 -31.48
N PRO A 441 -0.76 2.69 -31.16
CA PRO A 441 0.06 1.95 -32.11
C PRO A 441 -0.58 0.59 -32.46
N LYS A 442 -0.48 0.17 -33.72
CA LYS A 442 -0.98 -1.12 -34.16
C LYS A 442 -0.01 -2.25 -33.81
N ILE A 443 -0.43 -3.14 -32.93
CA ILE A 443 0.41 -4.23 -32.40
C ILE A 443 -0.14 -5.58 -32.81
N VAL A 444 0.75 -6.46 -33.27
CA VAL A 444 0.37 -7.79 -33.76
C VAL A 444 1.17 -8.89 -33.07
N LEU A 445 0.47 -9.94 -32.66
CA LEU A 445 1.09 -11.20 -32.25
C LEU A 445 1.21 -12.11 -33.46
N LEU A 446 2.44 -12.37 -33.92
CA LEU A 446 2.76 -13.22 -35.03
C LEU A 446 2.75 -14.67 -34.55
N THR A 447 1.72 -15.42 -34.93
CA THR A 447 1.43 -16.76 -34.37
C THR A 447 1.81 -17.87 -35.34
N PHE A 448 2.66 -18.80 -34.87
CA PHE A 448 3.15 -19.94 -35.68
C PHE A 448 2.75 -21.26 -35.03
N GLY A 449 2.32 -22.23 -35.87
CA GLY A 449 1.88 -23.54 -35.44
C GLY A 449 0.39 -23.62 -35.09
N GLU A 450 0.00 -24.64 -34.34
CA GLU A 450 -1.38 -24.79 -33.86
C GLU A 450 -1.65 -23.97 -32.62
N LEU A 451 -2.93 -23.73 -32.31
CA LEU A 451 -3.37 -22.95 -31.16
C LEU A 451 -2.69 -23.35 -29.83
N LYS A 452 -2.53 -24.65 -29.59
CA LYS A 452 -1.87 -25.19 -28.39
C LYS A 452 -0.39 -24.81 -28.27
N ASP A 453 0.27 -24.53 -29.40
CA ASP A 453 1.71 -24.30 -29.50
C ASP A 453 2.05 -22.84 -29.20
N PHE A 454 1.30 -21.89 -29.74
CA PHE A 454 1.58 -20.46 -29.54
C PHE A 454 0.76 -19.80 -28.44
N LYS A 455 -0.45 -20.32 -28.12
CA LYS A 455 -1.39 -19.64 -27.22
C LYS A 455 -0.82 -19.28 -25.84
N PRO A 456 -0.07 -20.14 -25.12
CA PRO A 456 0.47 -19.79 -23.80
C PRO A 456 1.40 -18.56 -23.84
N ARG A 457 2.20 -18.42 -24.92
CA ARG A 457 3.07 -17.26 -25.10
C ARG A 457 2.31 -16.03 -25.56
N ALA A 458 1.37 -16.20 -26.46
CA ALA A 458 0.54 -15.12 -26.97
C ALA A 458 -0.33 -14.51 -25.86
N ASP A 459 -0.97 -15.34 -25.02
CA ASP A 459 -1.75 -14.87 -23.86
C ASP A 459 -0.86 -14.14 -22.84
N PHE A 460 0.36 -14.64 -22.60
CA PHE A 460 1.32 -13.96 -21.74
C PHE A 460 1.72 -12.59 -22.29
N VAL A 461 2.08 -12.50 -23.57
CA VAL A 461 2.47 -11.24 -24.23
C VAL A 461 1.31 -10.26 -24.26
N LYS A 462 0.09 -10.72 -24.57
CA LYS A 462 -1.13 -9.92 -24.52
C LYS A 462 -1.31 -9.30 -23.13
N GLY A 463 -1.23 -10.09 -22.08
CA GLY A 463 -1.34 -9.61 -20.70
C GLY A 463 -0.21 -8.64 -20.31
N PHE A 464 1.02 -8.90 -20.77
CA PHE A 464 2.17 -8.04 -20.54
C PHE A 464 1.98 -6.65 -21.20
N LEU A 465 1.60 -6.61 -22.46
CA LEU A 465 1.42 -5.38 -23.23
C LEU A 465 0.20 -4.58 -22.75
N ALA A 466 -0.87 -5.26 -22.31
CA ALA A 466 -2.05 -4.64 -21.74
C ALA A 466 -1.74 -3.80 -20.51
N THR A 467 -0.72 -4.13 -19.73
CA THR A 467 -0.31 -3.32 -18.55
C THR A 467 0.14 -1.91 -18.92
N GLY A 468 0.66 -1.74 -20.16
CA GLY A 468 1.01 -0.43 -20.72
C GLY A 468 -0.11 0.24 -21.52
N GLY A 469 -1.26 -0.41 -21.68
CA GLY A 469 -2.36 0.13 -22.49
C GLY A 469 -2.32 -0.29 -23.95
N LEU A 470 -1.48 -1.26 -24.30
CA LEU A 470 -1.32 -1.74 -25.66
C LEU A 470 -2.28 -2.90 -25.92
N ASP A 471 -3.28 -2.68 -26.77
CA ASP A 471 -4.12 -3.76 -27.30
C ASP A 471 -3.40 -4.48 -28.44
N VAL A 472 -3.71 -5.76 -28.63
CA VAL A 472 -3.01 -6.59 -29.62
C VAL A 472 -3.99 -7.33 -30.54
N GLU A 473 -3.67 -7.35 -31.82
CA GLU A 473 -4.32 -8.20 -32.81
C GLU A 473 -3.54 -9.50 -32.97
N PHE A 474 -4.23 -10.59 -33.28
CA PHE A 474 -3.58 -11.86 -33.60
C PHE A 474 -3.48 -11.98 -35.13
N SER A 475 -2.31 -12.36 -35.63
CA SER A 475 -2.19 -12.79 -37.02
C SER A 475 -2.98 -14.09 -37.27
N PRO A 476 -3.24 -14.47 -38.51
CA PRO A 476 -3.57 -15.87 -38.83
C PRO A 476 -2.51 -16.81 -38.24
N ALA A 477 -2.93 -18.01 -37.83
CA ALA A 477 -2.00 -19.04 -37.37
C ALA A 477 -1.23 -19.59 -38.56
N PHE A 478 0.04 -19.17 -38.73
CA PHE A 478 0.87 -19.58 -39.85
C PHE A 478 1.30 -21.04 -39.72
N LYS A 479 1.09 -21.84 -40.77
CA LYS A 479 1.52 -23.23 -40.81
C LYS A 479 2.96 -23.38 -41.29
N THR A 480 3.47 -22.39 -42.01
CA THR A 480 4.84 -22.34 -42.51
C THR A 480 5.45 -20.97 -42.25
N VAL A 481 6.77 -20.91 -42.18
CA VAL A 481 7.49 -19.64 -42.00
C VAL A 481 7.28 -18.71 -43.19
N LYS A 482 7.20 -19.28 -44.42
CA LYS A 482 6.94 -18.50 -45.63
C LYS A 482 5.60 -17.76 -45.62
N GLU A 483 4.54 -18.39 -45.11
CA GLU A 483 3.25 -17.70 -44.92
C GLU A 483 3.40 -16.49 -43.98
N GLY A 484 4.16 -16.65 -42.91
CA GLY A 484 4.46 -15.57 -41.99
C GLY A 484 5.27 -14.43 -42.61
N GLN A 485 6.33 -14.76 -43.37
CA GLN A 485 7.16 -13.79 -44.08
C GLN A 485 6.33 -12.96 -45.08
N GLU A 486 5.50 -13.60 -45.90
CA GLU A 486 4.62 -12.93 -46.87
C GLU A 486 3.60 -12.02 -46.16
N TRP A 487 3.01 -12.49 -45.06
CA TRP A 487 2.05 -11.71 -44.29
C TRP A 487 2.71 -10.47 -43.63
N ILE A 488 3.91 -10.61 -43.06
CA ILE A 488 4.68 -9.52 -42.48
C ILE A 488 5.04 -8.45 -43.51
N LYS A 489 5.36 -8.84 -44.76
CA LYS A 489 5.68 -7.92 -45.85
C LYS A 489 4.48 -7.12 -46.32
N THR A 490 3.29 -7.72 -46.30
CA THR A 490 2.08 -7.15 -46.90
C THR A 490 1.17 -6.46 -45.89
N THR A 491 1.41 -6.66 -44.59
CA THR A 491 0.57 -6.11 -43.51
C THR A 491 1.28 -4.94 -42.82
N GLU A 492 0.53 -3.87 -42.61
CA GLU A 492 1.01 -2.70 -41.82
C GLU A 492 0.76 -2.92 -40.35
N PHE A 493 1.78 -2.78 -39.54
CA PHE A 493 1.76 -2.74 -38.08
C PHE A 493 3.01 -2.01 -37.56
N ASP A 494 2.91 -1.47 -36.37
CA ASP A 494 3.99 -0.69 -35.73
C ASP A 494 4.94 -1.60 -34.93
N TYR A 495 4.39 -2.64 -34.30
CA TYR A 495 5.15 -3.55 -33.44
C TYR A 495 4.60 -4.96 -33.52
N GLY A 496 5.49 -5.92 -33.67
CA GLY A 496 5.17 -7.35 -33.77
C GLY A 496 5.83 -8.18 -32.66
N VAL A 497 5.18 -9.27 -32.23
CA VAL A 497 5.81 -10.25 -31.34
C VAL A 497 5.60 -11.66 -31.85
N ILE A 498 6.69 -12.36 -32.08
CA ILE A 498 6.69 -13.75 -32.53
C ILE A 498 6.28 -14.67 -31.37
N CYS A 499 5.19 -15.40 -31.56
CA CYS A 499 4.64 -16.36 -30.61
C CYS A 499 4.60 -17.75 -31.23
N VAL A 500 5.44 -18.65 -30.75
CA VAL A 500 5.60 -20.02 -31.21
C VAL A 500 5.94 -20.92 -30.04
N SER A 501 5.83 -22.24 -30.17
CA SER A 501 6.21 -23.16 -29.12
C SER A 501 7.71 -23.02 -28.73
N PRO A 502 8.08 -23.23 -27.45
CA PRO A 502 9.49 -23.17 -27.03
C PRO A 502 10.43 -24.07 -27.83
N LYS A 503 9.93 -25.19 -28.32
CA LYS A 503 10.72 -26.20 -29.06
C LYS A 503 11.02 -25.79 -30.48
N GLU A 504 10.11 -25.05 -31.11
CA GLU A 504 10.19 -24.68 -32.53
C GLU A 504 10.73 -23.25 -32.73
N THR A 505 10.99 -22.52 -31.64
CA THR A 505 11.40 -21.11 -31.74
C THR A 505 12.67 -20.94 -32.55
N GLU A 506 13.69 -21.74 -32.31
CA GLU A 506 14.98 -21.65 -33.02
C GLU A 506 14.81 -21.85 -34.53
N GLU A 507 14.12 -22.90 -34.93
CA GLU A 507 13.87 -23.22 -36.34
C GLU A 507 13.08 -22.12 -37.03
N VAL A 508 11.94 -21.72 -36.43
CA VAL A 508 11.05 -20.69 -36.99
C VAL A 508 11.74 -19.33 -37.07
N VAL A 509 12.47 -18.92 -36.05
CA VAL A 509 13.13 -17.60 -36.03
C VAL A 509 14.31 -17.58 -37.02
N ASN A 510 15.14 -18.63 -37.07
CA ASN A 510 16.26 -18.70 -38.01
C ASN A 510 15.81 -18.59 -39.46
N GLU A 511 14.74 -19.29 -39.85
CA GLU A 511 14.17 -19.19 -41.19
C GLU A 511 13.48 -17.81 -41.41
N LEU A 512 12.79 -17.28 -40.41
CA LEU A 512 12.06 -16.00 -40.52
C LEU A 512 13.00 -14.83 -40.79
N VAL A 513 14.15 -14.77 -40.11
CA VAL A 513 15.09 -13.64 -40.21
C VAL A 513 15.83 -13.60 -41.55
N GLU A 514 15.86 -14.68 -42.33
CA GLU A 514 16.47 -14.71 -43.66
C GLU A 514 15.79 -13.73 -44.63
N ASP A 515 14.50 -13.47 -44.44
CA ASP A 515 13.71 -12.60 -45.33
C ASP A 515 12.80 -11.61 -44.55
N LEU A 516 13.30 -11.11 -43.42
CA LEU A 516 12.58 -10.14 -42.59
C LEU A 516 12.65 -8.73 -43.21
N PRO A 517 11.52 -8.04 -43.44
CA PRO A 517 11.53 -6.71 -44.03
C PRO A 517 12.18 -5.69 -43.05
N LYS A 518 13.03 -4.82 -43.60
CA LYS A 518 13.66 -3.73 -42.84
C LYS A 518 12.60 -2.70 -42.41
N GLY A 519 12.78 -2.14 -41.21
CA GLY A 519 11.89 -1.10 -40.67
C GLY A 519 10.70 -1.62 -39.88
N LYS A 520 10.55 -2.92 -39.70
CA LYS A 520 9.58 -3.52 -38.78
C LYS A 520 10.23 -3.77 -37.42
N THR A 521 9.59 -3.34 -36.36
CA THR A 521 10.03 -3.64 -34.99
C THR A 521 9.39 -4.93 -34.51
N ILE A 522 10.19 -5.99 -34.38
CA ILE A 522 9.69 -7.34 -34.03
C ILE A 522 10.50 -7.92 -32.87
N ASP A 523 9.80 -8.32 -31.81
CA ASP A 523 10.35 -9.06 -30.67
C ASP A 523 9.98 -10.56 -30.73
N ILE A 524 10.61 -11.35 -29.85
CA ILE A 524 10.28 -12.77 -29.67
C ILE A 524 9.75 -13.01 -28.25
N ALA A 525 8.66 -13.76 -28.12
CA ALA A 525 8.15 -14.21 -26.84
C ALA A 525 9.03 -15.33 -26.25
N GLY A 526 9.74 -15.03 -25.16
CA GLY A 526 10.64 -15.94 -24.47
C GLY A 526 11.93 -15.26 -24.02
N LYS A 527 12.68 -15.92 -23.15
CA LYS A 527 13.97 -15.41 -22.66
C LYS A 527 15.11 -16.12 -23.38
N TYR A 528 15.89 -15.37 -24.12
CA TYR A 528 17.04 -15.86 -24.87
C TYR A 528 18.29 -15.07 -24.50
N THR A 529 19.45 -15.74 -24.48
CA THR A 529 20.74 -15.16 -24.11
C THR A 529 21.85 -15.84 -24.92
N GLY A 530 23.05 -15.26 -24.91
CA GLY A 530 24.22 -15.82 -25.58
C GLY A 530 24.29 -15.52 -27.06
N GLU A 531 24.96 -16.41 -27.80
CA GLU A 531 25.28 -16.23 -29.24
C GLU A 531 24.02 -16.24 -30.11
N GLU A 532 23.09 -17.14 -29.84
CA GLU A 532 21.80 -17.24 -30.55
C GLU A 532 21.00 -15.93 -30.50
N ALA A 533 20.82 -15.38 -29.28
CA ALA A 533 20.12 -14.12 -29.09
C ALA A 533 20.81 -12.95 -29.81
N SER A 534 22.14 -12.95 -29.82
CA SER A 534 22.94 -11.94 -30.52
C SER A 534 22.80 -12.05 -32.03
N ASN A 535 22.79 -13.27 -32.57
CA ASN A 535 22.61 -13.53 -34.01
C ASN A 535 21.23 -13.06 -34.46
N TRP A 536 20.17 -13.34 -33.71
CA TRP A 536 18.82 -12.88 -34.06
C TRP A 536 18.69 -11.35 -34.02
N LYS A 537 19.30 -10.70 -33.02
CA LYS A 537 19.33 -9.23 -32.98
C LYS A 537 20.08 -8.63 -34.18
N ASN A 538 21.22 -9.19 -34.54
CA ASN A 538 21.97 -8.78 -35.75
C ASN A 538 21.21 -9.00 -37.06
N ALA A 539 20.31 -10.00 -37.08
CA ALA A 539 19.46 -10.34 -38.23
C ALA A 539 18.14 -9.54 -38.28
N GLY A 540 17.87 -8.64 -37.29
CA GLY A 540 16.73 -7.72 -37.35
C GLY A 540 15.67 -7.92 -36.26
N ILE A 541 15.83 -8.88 -35.35
CA ILE A 541 14.98 -8.97 -34.14
C ILE A 541 15.33 -7.85 -33.17
N ALA A 542 14.33 -7.15 -32.72
CA ALA A 542 14.54 -5.97 -31.87
C ALA A 542 14.91 -6.33 -30.42
N ASP A 543 14.18 -7.26 -29.79
CA ASP A 543 14.45 -7.77 -28.43
C ASP A 543 13.51 -8.95 -28.06
N PHE A 544 13.34 -9.21 -26.76
CA PHE A 544 12.57 -10.31 -26.20
C PHE A 544 11.54 -9.84 -25.19
N ILE A 545 10.41 -10.57 -25.05
CA ILE A 545 9.42 -10.40 -23.98
C ILE A 545 9.30 -11.71 -23.19
N TYR A 546 9.57 -11.67 -21.88
CA TYR A 546 9.58 -12.86 -21.03
C TYR A 546 9.13 -12.61 -19.60
N LYS A 547 8.74 -13.67 -18.92
CA LYS A 547 8.29 -13.63 -17.51
C LYS A 547 9.42 -13.20 -16.58
N GLY A 548 9.14 -12.23 -15.71
CA GLY A 548 10.11 -11.66 -14.75
C GLY A 548 11.00 -10.57 -15.33
N GLN A 549 10.76 -10.15 -16.57
CA GLN A 549 11.37 -8.94 -17.15
C GLN A 549 10.81 -7.69 -16.48
N ASN A 550 11.60 -6.62 -16.46
CA ASN A 550 11.10 -5.31 -16.04
C ASN A 550 10.09 -4.77 -17.07
N GLN A 551 8.79 -4.85 -16.72
CA GLN A 551 7.70 -4.43 -17.60
C GLN A 551 7.79 -2.95 -17.97
N ILE A 552 8.06 -2.08 -17.01
CA ILE A 552 8.12 -0.63 -17.23
C ILE A 552 9.26 -0.28 -18.17
N ALA A 553 10.44 -0.89 -17.98
CA ALA A 553 11.58 -0.67 -18.86
C ALA A 553 11.28 -1.14 -20.28
N LYS A 554 10.67 -2.32 -20.44
CA LYS A 554 10.32 -2.87 -21.76
C LYS A 554 9.25 -2.03 -22.47
N LEU A 555 8.21 -1.60 -21.76
CA LEU A 555 7.17 -0.76 -22.34
C LEU A 555 7.71 0.63 -22.75
N ASN A 556 8.66 1.19 -21.99
CA ASN A 556 9.35 2.42 -22.40
C ASN A 556 10.27 2.21 -23.61
N GLU A 557 10.93 1.06 -23.73
CA GLU A 557 11.71 0.71 -24.93
C GLU A 557 10.80 0.64 -26.17
N ILE A 558 9.63 -0.02 -26.06
CA ILE A 558 8.65 -0.09 -27.16
C ILE A 558 8.19 1.32 -27.54
N LYS A 559 7.90 2.18 -26.54
CA LYS A 559 7.55 3.58 -26.76
C LYS A 559 8.63 4.33 -27.54
N GLN A 560 9.89 4.23 -27.12
CA GLN A 560 11.01 4.92 -27.77
C GLN A 560 11.18 4.48 -29.23
N LYS A 561 11.19 3.16 -29.48
CA LYS A 561 11.31 2.59 -30.83
C LYS A 561 10.16 3.05 -31.73
N TRP A 562 8.93 3.07 -31.22
CA TRP A 562 7.77 3.57 -31.98
C TRP A 562 7.90 5.06 -32.30
N GLU A 563 8.32 5.90 -31.36
CA GLU A 563 8.55 7.33 -31.61
C GLU A 563 9.65 7.59 -32.67
N GLU A 564 10.68 6.76 -32.71
CA GLU A 564 11.74 6.85 -33.73
C GLU A 564 11.21 6.53 -35.12
N VAL A 565 10.38 5.49 -35.26
CA VAL A 565 9.74 5.14 -36.54
C VAL A 565 8.82 6.26 -37.04
N VAL A 566 7.97 6.80 -36.15
CA VAL A 566 7.03 7.89 -36.52
C VAL A 566 7.75 9.20 -36.89
N LYS A 567 8.93 9.49 -36.32
CA LYS A 567 9.71 10.69 -36.66
C LYS A 567 10.44 10.58 -38.00
N HIS A 568 10.73 9.39 -38.46
CA HIS A 568 11.53 9.13 -39.66
C HIS A 568 10.72 8.59 -40.87
N GLY A 569 9.44 8.26 -40.66
CA GLY A 569 8.48 7.89 -41.69
C GLY A 569 7.60 9.06 -42.10
#